data_ae02d2eeed4545afd957889e5d265b19
#
_entry.id   ae02d2eeed4545afd957889e5d265b19
#
_cell.length_a   1.000
_cell.length_b   1.000
_cell.length_c   1.000
_cell.angle_alpha   90.00
_cell.angle_beta   90.00
_cell.angle_gamma   90.00
#
_symmetry.space_group_name_H-M   'P 1'
#
loop_
_entity.id
_entity.type
_entity.pdbx_description
1 polymer ?
#
loop_
_entity_poly.entity_id
_entity_poly.type
_entity_poly.pdbx_seq_one_letter_code
_entity_poly.pdbx_strand_id
1 'polypeptide(L)'
;MSIDKCRAQFPALNQKIDDTQPIFFDGPGGSHPSQAVLNAIIGYLSTSNSNLGGAYFSSRQTEQTMIRAREAAKDLYCAKDANEIVFGANATSLSFMMSRVLSKTWQQGDEIIVTALDHYSNVSPWVIEANKAGVIVHQVKVNEEDCTLDYKHLSRLINLKTRLIACSYASNITGSIVDVAKVIELTKSNSNALIYVDAVHLAPHQLIDVQALGCDFLVSSAYKYFGPHLGVLFAKAQHLNELSPDK
;
A
#
# COMPACT_ATOMS: atom_id res chain seq x y z
N MET A 1 2.88 25.33 -11.17
CA MET A 1 2.12 24.98 -12.39
C MET A 1 0.68 25.46 -12.19
N SER A 2 0.01 26.09 -13.21
CA SER A 2 -1.40 26.48 -13.06
C SER A 2 -2.31 25.24 -13.09
N ILE A 3 -3.49 25.32 -12.47
CA ILE A 3 -4.46 24.22 -12.45
C ILE A 3 -4.86 23.80 -13.88
N ASP A 4 -5.00 24.74 -14.81
CA ASP A 4 -5.36 24.44 -16.20
C ASP A 4 -4.27 23.62 -16.90
N LYS A 5 -3.00 23.92 -16.66
CA LYS A 5 -1.86 23.13 -17.18
C LYS A 5 -1.82 21.72 -16.59
N CYS A 6 -2.21 21.56 -15.31
CA CYS A 6 -2.35 20.24 -14.71
C CYS A 6 -3.50 19.47 -15.37
N ARG A 7 -4.69 20.07 -15.46
CA ARG A 7 -5.89 19.46 -16.04
C ARG A 7 -5.68 19.01 -17.49
N ALA A 8 -4.99 19.81 -18.30
CA ALA A 8 -4.69 19.50 -19.69
C ALA A 8 -3.86 18.21 -19.88
N GLN A 9 -3.24 17.71 -18.83
CA GLN A 9 -2.48 16.44 -18.89
C GLN A 9 -3.35 15.19 -18.75
N PHE A 10 -4.64 15.34 -18.44
CA PHE A 10 -5.56 14.23 -18.19
C PHE A 10 -6.60 14.10 -19.30
N PRO A 11 -6.44 13.18 -20.27
CA PRO A 11 -7.36 13.03 -21.39
C PRO A 11 -8.81 12.76 -20.97
N ALA A 12 -9.02 12.07 -19.85
CA ALA A 12 -10.35 11.77 -19.34
C ALA A 12 -11.18 13.02 -19.03
N LEU A 13 -10.54 14.14 -18.69
CA LEU A 13 -11.21 15.41 -18.41
C LEU A 13 -11.78 16.09 -19.68
N ASN A 14 -11.42 15.59 -20.86
CA ASN A 14 -11.95 16.10 -22.15
C ASN A 14 -13.19 15.33 -22.60
N GLN A 15 -13.62 14.31 -21.87
CA GLN A 15 -14.84 13.55 -22.21
C GLN A 15 -16.09 14.41 -22.02
N LYS A 16 -17.12 14.10 -22.81
CA LYS A 16 -18.45 14.64 -22.63
C LYS A 16 -19.45 13.49 -22.47
N ILE A 17 -20.40 13.66 -21.59
CA ILE A 17 -21.55 12.79 -21.38
C ILE A 17 -22.78 13.67 -21.62
N ASP A 18 -23.57 13.34 -22.63
CA ASP A 18 -24.75 14.14 -23.06
C ASP A 18 -24.40 15.62 -23.24
N ASP A 19 -23.31 15.91 -24.00
CA ASP A 19 -22.73 17.24 -24.23
C ASP A 19 -22.24 17.99 -22.97
N THR A 20 -22.31 17.39 -21.81
CA THR A 20 -21.85 17.99 -20.54
C THR A 20 -20.50 17.41 -20.13
N GLN A 21 -19.57 18.27 -19.70
CA GLN A 21 -18.30 17.82 -19.15
C GLN A 21 -18.52 17.21 -17.77
N PRO A 22 -18.11 15.94 -17.53
CA PRO A 22 -18.31 15.29 -16.25
C PRO A 22 -17.43 15.91 -15.16
N ILE A 23 -17.95 15.90 -13.93
CA ILE A 23 -17.21 16.25 -12.72
C ILE A 23 -17.00 14.96 -11.95
N PHE A 24 -15.73 14.54 -11.82
CA PHE A 24 -15.38 13.27 -11.15
C PHE A 24 -15.21 13.48 -9.65
N PHE A 25 -16.04 12.80 -8.84
CA PHE A 25 -15.93 12.69 -7.39
C PHE A 25 -15.73 11.24 -6.92
N ASP A 26 -15.23 10.39 -7.81
CA ASP A 26 -15.08 8.96 -7.64
C ASP A 26 -13.63 8.51 -7.36
N GLY A 27 -12.79 9.43 -6.89
CA GLY A 27 -11.39 9.20 -6.55
C GLY A 27 -11.13 7.96 -5.68
N PRO A 28 -11.98 7.63 -4.69
CA PRO A 28 -11.85 6.36 -3.95
C PRO A 28 -11.99 5.11 -4.83
N GLY A 29 -12.67 5.18 -5.97
CA GLY A 29 -12.74 4.12 -6.99
C GLY A 29 -11.49 4.00 -7.84
N GLY A 30 -10.78 5.10 -8.06
CA GLY A 30 -9.57 5.20 -8.88
C GLY A 30 -9.39 6.59 -9.47
N SER A 31 -8.20 6.89 -9.97
CA SER A 31 -7.87 8.13 -10.66
C SER A 31 -7.53 7.87 -12.12
N HIS A 32 -7.83 8.83 -12.98
CA HIS A 32 -7.48 8.72 -14.39
C HIS A 32 -5.98 8.97 -14.60
N PRO A 33 -5.29 8.15 -15.44
CA PRO A 33 -3.86 8.34 -15.70
C PRO A 33 -3.62 9.60 -16.54
N SER A 34 -2.47 10.24 -16.32
CA SER A 34 -2.02 11.35 -17.16
C SER A 34 -1.55 10.85 -18.52
N GLN A 35 -1.51 11.74 -19.52
CA GLN A 35 -0.99 11.43 -20.86
C GLN A 35 0.46 10.95 -20.82
N ALA A 36 1.27 11.47 -19.89
CA ALA A 36 2.65 11.05 -19.71
C ALA A 36 2.75 9.56 -19.29
N VAL A 37 1.87 9.11 -18.38
CA VAL A 37 1.79 7.71 -17.96
C VAL A 37 1.37 6.82 -19.13
N LEU A 38 0.34 7.21 -19.89
CA LEU A 38 -0.12 6.47 -21.08
C LEU A 38 0.99 6.32 -22.11
N ASN A 39 1.70 7.42 -22.42
CA ASN A 39 2.81 7.41 -23.36
C ASN A 39 3.98 6.52 -22.90
N ALA A 40 4.29 6.51 -21.61
CA ALA A 40 5.34 5.65 -21.06
C ALA A 40 4.97 4.16 -21.18
N ILE A 41 3.72 3.78 -20.95
CA ILE A 41 3.23 2.41 -21.10
C ILE A 41 3.31 1.98 -22.59
N ILE A 42 2.77 2.81 -23.50
CA ILE A 42 2.81 2.55 -24.93
C ILE A 42 4.25 2.43 -25.42
N GLY A 43 5.12 3.38 -25.01
CA GLY A 43 6.53 3.38 -25.38
C GLY A 43 7.24 2.08 -24.95
N TYR A 44 7.05 1.65 -23.69
CA TYR A 44 7.64 0.40 -23.21
C TYR A 44 7.14 -0.84 -23.99
N LEU A 45 5.83 -0.97 -24.14
CA LEU A 45 5.24 -2.12 -24.84
C LEU A 45 5.65 -2.18 -26.32
N SER A 46 5.83 -1.02 -26.96
CA SER A 46 6.19 -0.94 -28.38
C SER A 46 7.68 -1.24 -28.65
N THR A 47 8.58 -1.00 -27.70
CA THR A 47 10.03 -0.97 -27.98
C THR A 47 10.86 -1.90 -27.13
N SER A 48 10.39 -2.29 -25.93
CA SER A 48 11.27 -2.90 -24.92
C SER A 48 10.62 -4.03 -24.11
N ASN A 49 9.41 -4.45 -24.49
CA ASN A 49 8.65 -5.46 -23.75
C ASN A 49 9.39 -6.81 -23.74
N SER A 50 9.98 -7.18 -22.60
CA SER A 50 10.77 -8.40 -22.44
C SER A 50 10.86 -8.87 -21.00
N ASN A 51 11.26 -10.13 -20.80
CA ASN A 51 11.60 -10.66 -19.48
C ASN A 51 12.92 -10.06 -18.94
N LEU A 52 13.05 -10.07 -17.61
CA LEU A 52 14.27 -9.67 -16.89
C LEU A 52 15.36 -10.75 -16.95
N GLY A 53 16.63 -10.35 -16.71
CA GLY A 53 17.75 -11.26 -16.48
C GLY A 53 18.44 -11.77 -17.75
N GLY A 54 18.00 -11.37 -18.95
CA GLY A 54 18.66 -11.73 -20.20
C GLY A 54 19.78 -10.77 -20.60
N ALA A 55 20.82 -11.28 -21.28
CA ALA A 55 21.94 -10.49 -21.77
C ALA A 55 21.65 -9.69 -23.06
N TYR A 56 20.45 -9.81 -23.63
CA TYR A 56 20.04 -9.14 -24.84
C TYR A 56 19.41 -7.75 -24.61
N PHE A 57 19.32 -6.97 -25.70
CA PHE A 57 18.96 -5.55 -25.64
C PHE A 57 17.64 -5.26 -24.91
N SER A 58 16.53 -5.89 -25.28
CA SER A 58 15.21 -5.60 -24.71
C SER A 58 15.12 -6.00 -23.23
N SER A 59 15.79 -7.07 -22.79
CA SER A 59 15.87 -7.45 -21.39
C SER A 59 16.59 -6.38 -20.55
N ARG A 60 17.73 -5.87 -21.05
CA ARG A 60 18.44 -4.76 -20.39
C ARG A 60 17.60 -3.49 -20.30
N GLN A 61 16.79 -3.17 -21.33
CA GLN A 61 15.86 -2.03 -21.28
C GLN A 61 14.77 -2.22 -20.22
N THR A 62 14.22 -3.43 -20.11
CA THR A 62 13.26 -3.77 -19.05
C THR A 62 13.88 -3.64 -17.66
N GLU A 63 15.10 -4.11 -17.47
CA GLU A 63 15.85 -3.98 -16.21
C GLU A 63 16.05 -2.51 -15.83
N GLN A 64 16.47 -1.68 -16.77
CA GLN A 64 16.61 -0.22 -16.55
C GLN A 64 15.29 0.44 -16.21
N THR A 65 14.18 -0.01 -16.78
CA THR A 65 12.85 0.48 -16.45
C THR A 65 12.46 0.10 -15.02
N MET A 66 12.75 -1.12 -14.60
CA MET A 66 12.50 -1.59 -13.21
C MET A 66 13.35 -0.85 -12.19
N ILE A 67 14.64 -0.61 -12.48
CA ILE A 67 15.53 0.17 -11.62
C ILE A 67 14.98 1.58 -11.42
N ARG A 68 14.65 2.28 -12.52
CA ARG A 68 14.09 3.63 -12.45
C ARG A 68 12.76 3.67 -11.70
N ALA A 69 11.91 2.67 -11.88
CA ALA A 69 10.64 2.58 -11.17
C ALA A 69 10.83 2.42 -9.66
N ARG A 70 11.79 1.58 -9.23
CA ARG A 70 12.12 1.42 -7.80
C ARG A 70 12.70 2.68 -7.20
N GLU A 71 13.62 3.36 -7.91
CA GLU A 71 14.17 4.65 -7.46
C GLU A 71 13.07 5.71 -7.30
N ALA A 72 12.16 5.82 -8.27
CA ALA A 72 11.04 6.75 -8.18
C ALA A 72 10.09 6.43 -7.00
N ALA A 73 9.81 5.17 -6.74
CA ALA A 73 8.97 4.75 -5.61
C ALA A 73 9.70 4.91 -4.27
N LYS A 74 11.03 4.68 -4.24
CA LYS A 74 11.88 5.00 -3.07
C LYS A 74 11.78 6.49 -2.72
N ASP A 75 11.90 7.37 -3.72
CA ASP A 75 11.79 8.82 -3.50
C ASP A 75 10.36 9.22 -3.06
N LEU A 76 9.32 8.61 -3.64
CA LEU A 76 7.92 8.87 -3.27
C LEU A 76 7.63 8.57 -1.79
N TYR A 77 8.26 7.53 -1.23
CA TYR A 77 8.05 7.12 0.16
C TYR A 77 9.18 7.51 1.10
N CYS A 78 10.18 8.26 0.62
CA CYS A 78 11.39 8.57 1.39
C CYS A 78 12.05 7.30 1.97
N ALA A 79 11.99 6.18 1.24
CA ALA A 79 12.63 4.93 1.65
C ALA A 79 14.16 5.08 1.56
N LYS A 80 14.88 4.30 2.34
CA LYS A 80 16.34 4.38 2.44
C LYS A 80 17.02 3.79 1.20
N ASP A 81 16.47 2.71 0.66
CA ASP A 81 17.04 1.96 -0.45
C ASP A 81 15.94 1.54 -1.45
N ALA A 82 16.24 1.54 -2.74
CA ALA A 82 15.32 1.07 -3.79
C ALA A 82 14.98 -0.43 -3.67
N ASN A 83 15.84 -1.22 -3.01
CA ASN A 83 15.58 -2.62 -2.70
C ASN A 83 14.50 -2.83 -1.63
N GLU A 84 14.10 -1.78 -0.90
CA GLU A 84 12.94 -1.78 0.00
C GLU A 84 11.61 -1.68 -0.74
N ILE A 85 11.64 -1.52 -2.08
CA ILE A 85 10.44 -1.38 -2.92
C ILE A 85 10.16 -2.68 -3.67
N VAL A 86 8.94 -3.18 -3.51
CA VAL A 86 8.42 -4.37 -4.19
C VAL A 86 7.17 -3.99 -5.00
N PHE A 87 7.12 -4.44 -6.25
CA PHE A 87 5.95 -4.24 -7.11
C PHE A 87 5.09 -5.48 -7.19
N GLY A 88 3.78 -5.28 -7.33
CA GLY A 88 2.78 -6.32 -7.55
C GLY A 88 1.63 -5.81 -8.41
N ALA A 89 0.65 -6.66 -8.68
CA ALA A 89 -0.49 -6.29 -9.54
C ALA A 89 -1.34 -5.15 -8.93
N ASN A 90 -1.50 -5.12 -7.61
CA ASN A 90 -2.22 -4.10 -6.83
C ASN A 90 -1.95 -4.31 -5.33
N ALA A 91 -2.40 -3.39 -4.48
CA ALA A 91 -2.24 -3.50 -3.03
C ALA A 91 -2.89 -4.78 -2.48
N THR A 92 -4.07 -5.16 -2.95
CA THR A 92 -4.77 -6.38 -2.51
C THR A 92 -3.91 -7.63 -2.73
N SER A 93 -3.36 -7.80 -3.94
CA SER A 93 -2.48 -8.93 -4.27
C SER A 93 -1.22 -8.95 -3.42
N LEU A 94 -0.63 -7.79 -3.15
CA LEU A 94 0.52 -7.64 -2.26
C LEU A 94 0.17 -7.98 -0.81
N SER A 95 -1.00 -7.56 -0.29
CA SER A 95 -1.45 -7.92 1.05
C SER A 95 -1.69 -9.41 1.19
N PHE A 96 -2.28 -10.08 0.18
CA PHE A 96 -2.41 -11.54 0.14
C PHE A 96 -1.05 -12.26 0.10
N MET A 97 -0.10 -11.76 -0.69
CA MET A 97 1.26 -12.29 -0.73
C MET A 97 1.93 -12.14 0.63
N MET A 98 1.89 -10.94 1.21
CA MET A 98 2.51 -10.66 2.51
C MET A 98 1.88 -11.46 3.65
N SER A 99 0.56 -11.66 3.64
CA SER A 99 -0.10 -12.47 4.66
C SER A 99 0.38 -13.93 4.64
N ARG A 100 0.54 -14.53 3.45
CA ARG A 100 1.10 -15.89 3.30
C ARG A 100 2.57 -15.97 3.71
N VAL A 101 3.34 -14.91 3.47
CA VAL A 101 4.76 -14.85 3.84
C VAL A 101 4.92 -14.71 5.36
N LEU A 102 4.21 -13.76 5.96
CA LEU A 102 4.32 -13.47 7.40
C LEU A 102 3.72 -14.58 8.26
N SER A 103 2.63 -15.20 7.82
CA SER A 103 1.98 -16.29 8.57
C SER A 103 2.88 -17.52 8.77
N LYS A 104 3.91 -17.71 7.93
CA LYS A 104 4.90 -18.79 8.11
C LYS A 104 5.67 -18.68 9.42
N THR A 105 5.72 -17.49 10.04
CA THR A 105 6.40 -17.25 11.32
C THR A 105 5.47 -17.34 12.53
N TRP A 106 4.15 -17.46 12.32
CA TRP A 106 3.16 -17.47 13.38
C TRP A 106 2.98 -18.84 14.00
N GLN A 107 2.55 -18.84 15.25
CA GLN A 107 2.27 -20.07 16.03
C GLN A 107 0.84 -20.03 16.56
N GLN A 108 0.28 -21.20 16.82
CA GLN A 108 -1.03 -21.31 17.46
C GLN A 108 -1.08 -20.53 18.78
N GLY A 109 -2.08 -19.68 18.93
CA GLY A 109 -2.26 -18.82 20.10
C GLY A 109 -1.52 -17.49 20.04
N ASP A 110 -0.78 -17.20 18.97
CA ASP A 110 -0.37 -15.85 18.62
C ASP A 110 -1.61 -14.98 18.29
N GLU A 111 -1.42 -13.69 18.24
CA GLU A 111 -2.51 -12.74 18.01
C GLU A 111 -2.15 -11.73 16.91
N ILE A 112 -3.12 -11.35 16.09
CA ILE A 112 -3.00 -10.24 15.16
C ILE A 112 -4.14 -9.25 15.37
N ILE A 113 -3.89 -7.99 14.99
CA ILE A 113 -4.86 -6.92 15.13
C ILE A 113 -5.12 -6.30 13.76
N VAL A 114 -6.39 -6.20 13.37
CA VAL A 114 -6.90 -5.45 12.22
C VAL A 114 -7.84 -4.36 12.70
N THR A 115 -8.23 -3.40 11.84
CA THR A 115 -9.15 -2.34 12.25
C THR A 115 -10.49 -2.40 11.53
N ALA A 116 -11.55 -1.90 12.17
CA ALA A 116 -12.87 -1.78 11.54
C ALA A 116 -12.94 -0.61 10.53
N LEU A 117 -11.90 0.23 10.48
CA LEU A 117 -11.79 1.36 9.56
C LEU A 117 -11.18 0.97 8.21
N ASP A 118 -10.60 -0.24 8.13
CA ASP A 118 -9.87 -0.72 6.98
C ASP A 118 -10.75 -1.14 5.81
N HIS A 119 -10.22 -0.94 4.60
CA HIS A 119 -10.73 -1.62 3.43
C HIS A 119 -10.53 -3.15 3.58
N TYR A 120 -11.49 -3.94 3.07
CA TYR A 120 -11.50 -5.40 3.24
C TYR A 120 -10.21 -6.08 2.71
N SER A 121 -9.55 -5.47 1.73
CA SER A 121 -8.25 -5.95 1.22
C SER A 121 -7.10 -5.91 2.25
N ASN A 122 -7.24 -5.11 3.31
CA ASN A 122 -6.29 -5.06 4.43
C ASN A 122 -6.82 -5.77 5.69
N VAL A 123 -7.91 -6.52 5.58
CA VAL A 123 -8.47 -7.34 6.66
C VAL A 123 -8.47 -8.81 6.27
N SER A 124 -9.12 -9.13 5.15
CA SER A 124 -9.36 -10.51 4.70
C SER A 124 -8.08 -11.35 4.57
N PRO A 125 -6.98 -10.87 3.94
CA PRO A 125 -5.77 -11.68 3.79
C PRO A 125 -5.21 -12.15 5.15
N TRP A 126 -5.21 -11.25 6.12
CA TRP A 126 -4.70 -11.50 7.47
C TRP A 126 -5.56 -12.50 8.23
N VAL A 127 -6.89 -12.32 8.18
CA VAL A 127 -7.87 -13.21 8.82
C VAL A 127 -7.79 -14.62 8.24
N ILE A 128 -7.67 -14.77 6.93
CA ILE A 128 -7.57 -16.08 6.26
C ILE A 128 -6.34 -16.84 6.74
N GLU A 129 -5.17 -16.20 6.73
CA GLU A 129 -3.93 -16.87 7.13
C GLU A 129 -3.86 -17.09 8.65
N ALA A 130 -4.39 -16.16 9.45
CA ALA A 130 -4.49 -16.34 10.91
C ALA A 130 -5.33 -17.56 11.28
N ASN A 131 -6.49 -17.73 10.63
CA ASN A 131 -7.35 -18.89 10.86
C ASN A 131 -6.67 -20.22 10.53
N LYS A 132 -5.87 -20.27 9.44
CA LYS A 132 -5.08 -21.48 9.08
C LYS A 132 -4.02 -21.81 10.10
N ALA A 133 -3.39 -20.80 10.69
CA ALA A 133 -2.30 -20.93 11.65
C ALA A 133 -2.79 -21.07 13.11
N GLY A 134 -4.11 -21.01 13.39
CA GLY A 134 -4.65 -21.00 14.75
C GLY A 134 -4.32 -19.73 15.54
N VAL A 135 -4.16 -18.63 14.85
CA VAL A 135 -3.86 -17.30 15.41
C VAL A 135 -5.16 -16.55 15.68
N ILE A 136 -5.21 -15.85 16.81
CA ILE A 136 -6.38 -15.09 17.25
C ILE A 136 -6.42 -13.73 16.52
N VAL A 137 -7.55 -13.40 15.94
CA VAL A 137 -7.73 -12.11 15.26
C VAL A 137 -8.55 -11.18 16.16
N HIS A 138 -8.01 -10.01 16.43
CA HIS A 138 -8.71 -8.92 17.10
C HIS A 138 -9.03 -7.81 16.10
N GLN A 139 -10.21 -7.20 16.25
CA GLN A 139 -10.60 -6.04 15.45
C GLN A 139 -10.77 -4.82 16.34
N VAL A 140 -10.00 -3.76 16.06
CA VAL A 140 -10.12 -2.48 16.74
C VAL A 140 -11.39 -1.76 16.29
N LYS A 141 -12.14 -1.23 17.24
CA LYS A 141 -13.38 -0.49 16.99
C LYS A 141 -13.10 0.91 16.44
N VAL A 142 -14.13 1.49 15.85
CA VAL A 142 -14.21 2.89 15.43
C VAL A 142 -15.09 3.64 16.43
N ASN A 143 -14.75 4.88 16.70
CA ASN A 143 -15.62 5.79 17.44
C ASN A 143 -16.76 6.22 16.50
N GLU A 144 -18.00 5.91 16.85
CA GLU A 144 -19.16 6.12 15.98
C GLU A 144 -19.48 7.61 15.78
N GLU A 145 -19.08 8.47 16.72
CA GLU A 145 -19.37 9.92 16.68
C GLU A 145 -18.55 10.65 15.59
N ASP A 146 -17.29 10.25 15.38
CA ASP A 146 -16.35 10.97 14.50
C ASP A 146 -15.63 10.07 13.49
N CYS A 147 -15.95 8.78 13.45
CA CYS A 147 -15.33 7.78 12.61
C CYS A 147 -13.80 7.68 12.77
N THR A 148 -13.26 8.00 13.94
CA THR A 148 -11.84 7.82 14.25
C THR A 148 -11.56 6.44 14.85
N LEU A 149 -10.30 5.99 14.81
CA LEU A 149 -9.88 4.73 15.41
C LEU A 149 -9.93 4.84 16.95
N ASP A 150 -10.49 3.84 17.65
CA ASP A 150 -10.47 3.78 19.12
C ASP A 150 -9.09 3.32 19.62
N TYR A 151 -8.20 4.27 19.86
CA TYR A 151 -6.84 4.01 20.37
C TYR A 151 -6.82 3.43 21.79
N LYS A 152 -7.87 3.68 22.61
CA LYS A 152 -7.98 3.08 23.93
C LYS A 152 -8.32 1.59 23.81
N HIS A 153 -9.16 1.23 22.84
CA HIS A 153 -9.44 -0.16 22.53
C HIS A 153 -8.19 -0.85 21.97
N LEU A 154 -7.51 -0.22 21.00
CA LEU A 154 -6.24 -0.73 20.44
C LEU A 154 -5.24 -1.03 21.56
N SER A 155 -4.96 -0.09 22.45
CA SER A 155 -4.00 -0.26 23.54
C SER A 155 -4.31 -1.44 24.46
N ARG A 156 -5.58 -1.77 24.66
CA ARG A 156 -6.00 -2.93 25.48
C ARG A 156 -5.81 -4.28 24.77
N LEU A 157 -5.77 -4.29 23.44
CA LEU A 157 -5.59 -5.49 22.65
C LEU A 157 -4.12 -5.87 22.47
N ILE A 158 -3.21 -4.88 22.48
CA ILE A 158 -1.78 -5.12 22.26
C ILE A 158 -1.17 -5.84 23.46
N ASN A 159 -0.48 -6.95 23.20
CA ASN A 159 0.24 -7.74 24.21
C ASN A 159 1.43 -8.49 23.59
N LEU A 160 2.19 -9.24 24.40
CA LEU A 160 3.40 -9.94 23.96
C LEU A 160 3.15 -11.05 22.93
N LYS A 161 1.90 -11.49 22.74
CA LYS A 161 1.52 -12.47 21.72
C LYS A 161 1.14 -11.78 20.38
N THR A 162 0.98 -10.47 20.37
CA THR A 162 0.67 -9.73 19.16
C THR A 162 1.83 -9.81 18.17
N ARG A 163 1.60 -10.31 16.96
CA ARG A 163 2.60 -10.49 15.89
C ARG A 163 2.48 -9.46 14.78
N LEU A 164 1.28 -8.99 14.51
CA LEU A 164 1.01 -8.03 13.44
C LEU A 164 -0.11 -7.08 13.85
N ILE A 165 0.05 -5.82 13.49
CA ILE A 165 -1.04 -4.84 13.45
C ILE A 165 -1.13 -4.35 12.01
N ALA A 166 -2.28 -4.61 11.36
CA ALA A 166 -2.61 -4.08 10.04
C ALA A 166 -3.61 -2.95 10.19
N CYS A 167 -3.31 -1.76 9.67
CA CYS A 167 -4.18 -0.60 9.75
C CYS A 167 -4.12 0.25 8.49
N SER A 168 -5.25 0.87 8.11
CA SER A 168 -5.30 1.93 7.10
C SER A 168 -4.62 3.19 7.59
N TYR A 169 -4.01 3.93 6.66
CA TYR A 169 -3.58 5.30 6.95
C TYR A 169 -4.74 6.29 6.79
N ALA A 170 -5.61 6.07 5.79
CA ALA A 170 -6.86 6.82 5.62
C ALA A 170 -7.97 5.89 5.14
N SER A 171 -9.18 6.09 5.66
CA SER A 171 -10.36 5.32 5.27
C SER A 171 -10.87 5.71 3.88
N ASN A 172 -11.17 4.72 3.05
CA ASN A 172 -11.80 4.93 1.74
C ASN A 172 -13.29 5.33 1.83
N ILE A 173 -13.93 5.15 2.98
CA ILE A 173 -15.35 5.40 3.19
C ILE A 173 -15.56 6.74 3.90
N THR A 174 -14.90 6.92 5.05
CA THR A 174 -15.12 8.09 5.92
C THR A 174 -14.13 9.22 5.65
N GLY A 175 -12.99 8.94 5.00
CA GLY A 175 -11.89 9.90 4.83
C GLY A 175 -11.09 10.17 6.11
N SER A 176 -11.42 9.50 7.22
CA SER A 176 -10.70 9.64 8.49
C SER A 176 -9.25 9.22 8.33
N ILE A 177 -8.34 10.05 8.83
CA ILE A 177 -6.90 9.76 8.85
C ILE A 177 -6.55 9.11 10.18
N VAL A 178 -5.88 7.97 10.13
CA VAL A 178 -5.37 7.27 11.31
C VAL A 178 -4.02 7.87 11.71
N ASP A 179 -3.86 8.19 12.98
CA ASP A 179 -2.54 8.52 13.55
C ASP A 179 -1.71 7.24 13.69
N VAL A 180 -1.06 6.87 12.57
CA VAL A 180 -0.21 5.67 12.49
C VAL A 180 1.00 5.78 13.40
N ALA A 181 1.53 6.99 13.63
CA ALA A 181 2.63 7.19 14.58
C ALA A 181 2.22 6.76 15.99
N LYS A 182 1.01 7.10 16.41
CA LYS A 182 0.45 6.65 17.69
C LYS A 182 0.20 5.14 17.75
N VAL A 183 -0.25 4.53 16.64
CA VAL A 183 -0.36 3.06 16.55
C VAL A 183 1.00 2.41 16.79
N ILE A 184 2.06 2.93 16.15
CA ILE A 184 3.43 2.44 16.29
C ILE A 184 3.94 2.64 17.72
N GLU A 185 3.73 3.80 18.32
CA GLU A 185 4.12 4.10 19.70
C GLU A 185 3.50 3.11 20.69
N LEU A 186 2.16 2.94 20.63
CA LEU A 186 1.42 2.00 21.47
C LEU A 186 1.92 0.55 21.27
N THR A 187 2.23 0.17 20.03
CA THR A 187 2.73 -1.16 19.72
C THR A 187 4.10 -1.40 20.33
N LYS A 188 5.06 -0.51 20.06
CA LYS A 188 6.44 -0.65 20.56
C LYS A 188 6.56 -0.61 22.08
N SER A 189 5.61 0.03 22.76
CA SER A 189 5.57 0.08 24.22
C SER A 189 5.10 -1.24 24.85
N ASN A 190 4.40 -2.11 24.11
CA ASN A 190 3.72 -3.28 24.66
C ASN A 190 4.03 -4.58 23.93
N SER A 191 4.64 -4.55 22.74
CA SER A 191 4.96 -5.72 21.93
C SER A 191 6.07 -5.46 20.91
N ASN A 192 6.51 -6.54 20.25
CA ASN A 192 7.39 -6.49 19.06
C ASN A 192 6.62 -6.74 17.77
N ALA A 193 5.31 -6.51 17.76
CA ALA A 193 4.48 -6.74 16.58
C ALA A 193 4.93 -5.89 15.39
N LEU A 194 4.85 -6.47 14.20
CA LEU A 194 5.09 -5.79 12.95
C LEU A 194 3.91 -4.86 12.60
N ILE A 195 4.20 -3.75 11.94
CA ILE A 195 3.19 -2.77 11.52
C ILE A 195 3.07 -2.78 10.00
N TYR A 196 1.89 -3.15 9.50
CA TYR A 196 1.53 -3.12 8.09
C TYR A 196 0.50 -2.02 7.84
N VAL A 197 0.86 -1.05 7.01
CA VAL A 197 0.05 0.15 6.74
C VAL A 197 -0.51 0.11 5.33
N ASP A 198 -1.84 0.19 5.20
CA ASP A 198 -2.50 0.43 3.91
C ASP A 198 -2.59 1.95 3.67
N ALA A 199 -1.74 2.46 2.80
CA ALA A 199 -1.68 3.87 2.43
C ALA A 199 -2.39 4.18 1.10
N VAL A 200 -3.18 3.25 0.55
CA VAL A 200 -3.84 3.40 -0.76
C VAL A 200 -4.60 4.72 -0.87
N HIS A 201 -5.26 5.15 0.18
CA HIS A 201 -6.08 6.36 0.19
C HIS A 201 -5.36 7.61 0.72
N LEU A 202 -4.22 7.49 1.40
CA LEU A 202 -3.44 8.66 1.81
C LEU A 202 -2.38 9.05 0.76
N ALA A 203 -1.75 8.07 0.10
CA ALA A 203 -0.67 8.31 -0.86
C ALA A 203 -0.99 9.34 -1.97
N PRO A 204 -2.24 9.47 -2.49
CA PRO A 204 -2.59 10.54 -3.44
C PRO A 204 -2.54 11.95 -2.88
N HIS A 205 -2.61 12.12 -1.56
CA HIS A 205 -2.90 13.40 -0.90
C HIS A 205 -1.73 13.98 -0.12
N GLN A 206 -0.84 13.12 0.38
CA GLN A 206 0.27 13.54 1.24
C GLN A 206 1.54 12.72 0.91
N LEU A 207 2.69 13.38 1.00
CA LEU A 207 3.98 12.67 1.02
C LEU A 207 4.08 11.84 2.31
N ILE A 208 4.53 10.61 2.16
CA ILE A 208 4.69 9.69 3.29
C ILE A 208 6.18 9.41 3.44
N ASP A 209 6.75 9.84 4.54
CA ASP A 209 8.12 9.50 4.93
C ASP A 209 8.09 8.23 5.79
N VAL A 210 8.37 7.08 5.18
CA VAL A 210 8.34 5.79 5.87
C VAL A 210 9.44 5.64 6.91
N GLN A 211 10.55 6.37 6.78
CA GLN A 211 11.63 6.38 7.76
C GLN A 211 11.22 7.14 9.02
N ALA A 212 10.66 8.34 8.85
CA ALA A 212 10.13 9.13 9.96
C ALA A 212 8.93 8.44 10.63
N LEU A 213 8.03 7.80 9.85
CA LEU A 213 6.89 7.07 10.35
C LEU A 213 7.31 5.84 11.16
N GLY A 214 8.31 5.10 10.66
CA GLY A 214 8.87 3.92 11.33
C GLY A 214 8.04 2.64 11.23
N CYS A 215 7.07 2.56 10.31
CA CYS A 215 6.32 1.32 10.00
C CYS A 215 7.25 0.26 9.38
N ASP A 216 6.85 -1.01 9.43
CA ASP A 216 7.64 -2.11 8.87
C ASP A 216 7.29 -2.36 7.41
N PHE A 217 6.02 -2.19 7.05
CA PHE A 217 5.48 -2.33 5.71
C PHE A 217 4.50 -1.21 5.41
N LEU A 218 4.47 -0.76 4.15
CA LEU A 218 3.47 0.19 3.67
C LEU A 218 3.09 -0.16 2.24
N VAL A 219 1.80 -0.33 1.98
CA VAL A 219 1.29 -0.68 0.65
C VAL A 219 0.44 0.42 0.05
N SER A 220 0.54 0.59 -1.26
CA SER A 220 -0.36 1.45 -2.04
C SER A 220 -0.65 0.86 -3.42
N SER A 221 -1.55 1.52 -4.15
CA SER A 221 -1.88 1.19 -5.55
C SER A 221 -1.80 2.43 -6.43
N ALA A 222 -0.96 2.39 -7.46
CA ALA A 222 -0.68 3.53 -8.31
C ALA A 222 -1.93 4.08 -9.04
N TYR A 223 -2.95 3.26 -9.30
CA TYR A 223 -4.18 3.73 -9.93
C TYR A 223 -5.02 4.69 -9.06
N LYS A 224 -4.67 4.86 -7.79
CA LYS A 224 -5.27 5.88 -6.91
C LYS A 224 -4.57 7.23 -7.02
N TYR A 225 -3.32 7.27 -7.56
CA TYR A 225 -2.54 8.49 -7.75
C TYR A 225 -2.02 8.61 -9.20
N PHE A 226 -2.97 8.51 -10.15
CA PHE A 226 -2.81 8.78 -11.58
C PHE A 226 -1.95 7.77 -12.37
N GLY A 227 -1.63 6.62 -11.77
CA GLY A 227 -0.88 5.54 -12.39
C GLY A 227 -1.76 4.41 -12.94
N PRO A 228 -1.14 3.33 -13.46
CA PRO A 228 -1.85 2.11 -13.85
C PRO A 228 -2.21 1.25 -12.63
N HIS A 229 -2.95 0.15 -12.86
CA HIS A 229 -3.11 -0.91 -11.86
C HIS A 229 -1.76 -1.56 -11.56
N LEU A 230 -1.09 -1.03 -10.57
CA LEU A 230 0.21 -1.47 -10.06
C LEU A 230 0.21 -1.28 -8.54
N GLY A 231 0.54 -2.33 -7.80
CA GLY A 231 0.79 -2.27 -6.36
C GLY A 231 2.23 -1.87 -6.08
N VAL A 232 2.42 -1.04 -5.08
CA VAL A 232 3.73 -0.65 -4.56
C VAL A 232 3.76 -0.97 -3.07
N LEU A 233 4.72 -1.78 -2.66
CA LEU A 233 4.98 -2.13 -1.27
C LEU A 233 6.36 -1.60 -0.88
N PHE A 234 6.41 -0.79 0.16
CA PHE A 234 7.61 -0.57 0.95
C PHE A 234 7.71 -1.65 2.03
N ALA A 235 8.88 -2.21 2.20
CA ALA A 235 9.21 -3.11 3.30
C ALA A 235 10.64 -2.84 3.76
N LYS A 236 10.86 -2.70 5.08
CA LYS A 236 12.21 -2.54 5.63
C LYS A 236 13.12 -3.67 5.17
N ALA A 237 14.33 -3.34 4.74
CA ALA A 237 15.31 -4.30 4.20
C ALA A 237 15.58 -5.49 5.14
N GLN A 238 15.59 -5.25 6.47
CA GLN A 238 15.79 -6.31 7.45
C GLN A 238 14.73 -7.41 7.34
N HIS A 239 13.45 -7.04 7.14
CA HIS A 239 12.36 -8.02 7.01
C HIS A 239 12.44 -8.74 5.66
N LEU A 240 12.72 -8.02 4.56
CA LEU A 240 12.86 -8.64 3.23
C LEU A 240 13.95 -9.69 3.17
N ASN A 241 15.05 -9.50 3.94
CA ASN A 241 16.17 -10.45 3.99
C ASN A 241 15.86 -11.71 4.78
N GLU A 242 14.92 -11.64 5.74
CA GLU A 242 14.54 -12.76 6.62
C GLU A 242 13.36 -13.57 6.09
N LEU A 243 12.50 -12.94 5.30
CA LEU A 243 11.27 -13.54 4.81
C LEU A 243 11.53 -14.49 3.62
N SER A 244 10.96 -15.69 3.70
CA SER A 244 10.94 -16.62 2.56
C SER A 244 9.89 -16.20 1.55
N PRO A 245 10.24 -15.96 0.28
CA PRO A 245 9.28 -15.53 -0.71
C PRO A 245 8.14 -16.53 -0.92
N ASP A 246 7.00 -16.02 -1.36
CA ASP A 246 5.84 -16.81 -1.76
C ASP A 246 5.93 -17.08 -3.27
N LYS A 247 6.55 -18.21 -3.64
CA LYS A 247 6.75 -18.68 -5.02
C LYS A 247 6.14 -20.05 -5.21
#